data_b7d142b65887ae7478adcd3c5cc2c8bd
#
_entry.id   b7d142b65887ae7478adcd3c5cc2c8bd
#
_cell.length_a   1.000
_cell.length_b   1.000
_cell.length_c   1.000
_cell.angle_alpha   90.00
_cell.angle_beta   90.00
_cell.angle_gamma   90.00
#
_symmetry.space_group_name_H-M   'P 1'
#
loop_
_entity.id
_entity.type
_entity.pdbx_description
1 polymer ?
#
loop_
_entity_poly.entity_id
_entity_poly.type
_entity_poly.pdbx_seq_one_letter_code
_entity_poly.pdbx_strand_id
1 'polypeptide(L)'
;SPNANTDVIAAAKHLDLVSVPGIATPTEAFAALDAGADALKLFPAENLSPAFLRAIRAVLPAYIPVLPVGGIGTDNMAVYVAAGAQGFGIGSSLYTPGKLAASVGRDGSDMIAAWEDCQSSSK
;
A
#
# COMPACT_ATOMS: atom_id res chain seq x y z
N SER A 1 -9.13 -4.23 -2.01
CA SER A 1 -10.20 -3.43 -2.63
C SER A 1 -9.82 -1.94 -2.65
N PRO A 2 -10.49 -1.08 -3.46
CA PRO A 2 -10.17 0.35 -3.49
C PRO A 2 -10.78 1.16 -2.34
N ASN A 3 -11.68 0.57 -1.56
CA ASN A 3 -12.44 1.21 -0.49
C ASN A 3 -12.58 0.29 0.74
N ALA A 4 -13.05 0.84 1.84
CA ALA A 4 -13.26 0.14 3.11
C ALA A 4 -14.74 -0.26 3.29
N ASN A 5 -15.22 -1.19 2.46
CA ASN A 5 -16.54 -1.77 2.67
C ASN A 5 -16.44 -2.90 3.72
N THR A 6 -17.01 -2.68 4.89
CA THR A 6 -16.91 -3.59 6.03
C THR A 6 -17.56 -4.95 5.79
N ASP A 7 -18.66 -5.00 5.01
CA ASP A 7 -19.31 -6.27 4.67
C ASP A 7 -18.43 -7.13 3.75
N VAL A 8 -17.73 -6.49 2.80
CA VAL A 8 -16.78 -7.19 1.92
C VAL A 8 -15.57 -7.68 2.71
N ILE A 9 -15.06 -6.89 3.64
CA ILE A 9 -13.97 -7.29 4.53
C ILE A 9 -14.37 -8.50 5.36
N ALA A 10 -15.52 -8.45 6.02
CA ALA A 10 -16.05 -9.55 6.84
C ALA A 10 -16.27 -10.82 6.01
N ALA A 11 -16.84 -10.69 4.80
CA ALA A 11 -17.01 -11.83 3.89
C ALA A 11 -15.68 -12.44 3.45
N ALA A 12 -14.67 -11.62 3.16
CA ALA A 12 -13.32 -12.10 2.85
C ALA A 12 -12.72 -12.89 4.02
N LYS A 13 -12.90 -12.40 5.24
CA LYS A 13 -12.40 -13.09 6.45
C LYS A 13 -13.12 -14.40 6.71
N HIS A 14 -14.43 -14.49 6.44
CA HIS A 14 -15.17 -15.75 6.53
C HIS A 14 -14.71 -16.82 5.52
N LEU A 15 -14.08 -16.39 4.43
CA LEU A 15 -13.50 -17.25 3.41
C LEU A 15 -11.99 -17.49 3.60
N ASP A 16 -11.44 -17.14 4.75
CA ASP A 16 -10.00 -17.22 5.07
C ASP A 16 -9.10 -16.47 4.07
N LEU A 17 -9.62 -15.42 3.43
CA LEU A 17 -8.86 -14.60 2.49
C LEU A 17 -8.13 -13.46 3.21
N VAL A 18 -6.99 -13.06 2.68
CA VAL A 18 -6.30 -11.83 3.10
C VAL A 18 -7.08 -10.62 2.60
N SER A 19 -7.39 -9.68 3.51
CA SER A 19 -8.14 -8.47 3.23
C SER A 19 -7.26 -7.23 3.37
N VAL A 20 -7.12 -6.47 2.26
CA VAL A 20 -6.35 -5.23 2.19
C VAL A 20 -7.24 -4.12 1.59
N PRO A 21 -8.15 -3.53 2.38
CA PRO A 21 -9.07 -2.49 1.93
C PRO A 21 -8.37 -1.14 1.74
N GLY A 22 -8.89 -0.34 0.80
CA GLY A 22 -8.45 1.02 0.56
C GLY A 22 -9.02 2.00 1.58
N ILE A 23 -8.16 2.85 2.13
CA ILE A 23 -8.52 3.89 3.09
C ILE A 23 -7.89 5.23 2.71
N ALA A 24 -8.54 6.31 3.08
CA ALA A 24 -8.05 7.68 2.94
C ALA A 24 -8.30 8.53 4.19
N THR A 25 -8.88 7.96 5.24
CA THR A 25 -9.19 8.62 6.51
C THR A 25 -8.94 7.70 7.70
N PRO A 26 -8.70 8.25 8.91
CA PRO A 26 -8.63 7.43 10.13
C PRO A 26 -9.92 6.66 10.41
N THR A 27 -11.09 7.24 10.14
CA THR A 27 -12.39 6.56 10.35
C THR A 27 -12.50 5.29 9.51
N GLU A 28 -12.14 5.36 8.22
CA GLU A 28 -12.12 4.20 7.34
C GLU A 28 -11.10 3.15 7.81
N ALA A 29 -9.92 3.60 8.26
CA ALA A 29 -8.89 2.70 8.75
C ALA A 29 -9.36 1.89 9.96
N PHE A 30 -9.93 2.54 10.99
CA PHE A 30 -10.44 1.85 12.17
C PHE A 30 -11.63 0.95 11.85
N ALA A 31 -12.59 1.41 11.02
CA ALA A 31 -13.70 0.57 10.59
C ALA A 31 -13.23 -0.68 9.82
N ALA A 32 -12.22 -0.55 8.97
CA ALA A 32 -11.64 -1.68 8.27
C ALA A 32 -10.95 -2.69 9.21
N LEU A 33 -10.20 -2.20 10.20
CA LEU A 33 -9.55 -3.05 11.21
C LEU A 33 -10.58 -3.77 12.10
N ASP A 34 -11.63 -3.08 12.54
CA ASP A 34 -12.72 -3.66 13.33
C ASP A 34 -13.44 -4.76 12.54
N ALA A 35 -13.55 -4.63 11.21
CA ALA A 35 -14.09 -5.67 10.33
C ALA A 35 -13.12 -6.82 10.04
N GLY A 36 -11.86 -6.76 10.51
CA GLY A 36 -10.87 -7.82 10.41
C GLY A 36 -9.84 -7.67 9.27
N ALA A 37 -9.63 -6.47 8.72
CA ALA A 37 -8.59 -6.25 7.71
C ALA A 37 -7.20 -6.65 8.22
N ASP A 38 -6.41 -7.32 7.36
CA ASP A 38 -5.05 -7.77 7.69
C ASP A 38 -4.00 -6.68 7.44
N ALA A 39 -4.27 -5.77 6.51
CA ALA A 39 -3.44 -4.63 6.18
C ALA A 39 -4.31 -3.52 5.60
N LEU A 40 -3.78 -2.31 5.48
CA LEU A 40 -4.49 -1.17 4.93
C LEU A 40 -3.79 -0.67 3.65
N LYS A 41 -4.56 -0.45 2.61
CA LYS A 41 -4.13 0.18 1.37
C LYS A 41 -4.37 1.69 1.48
N LEU A 42 -3.33 2.50 1.51
CA LEU A 42 -3.46 3.95 1.42
C LEU A 42 -3.70 4.34 -0.04
N PHE A 43 -4.92 4.77 -0.39
CA PHE A 43 -5.34 4.94 -1.78
C PHE A 43 -6.30 6.12 -1.98
N PRO A 44 -6.11 6.93 -3.02
CA PRO A 44 -4.97 6.94 -3.96
C PRO A 44 -3.77 7.72 -3.38
N ALA A 45 -2.59 7.10 -3.36
CA ALA A 45 -1.40 7.70 -2.76
C ALA A 45 -0.91 8.97 -3.50
N GLU A 46 -1.26 9.12 -4.78
CA GLU A 46 -1.02 10.35 -5.54
C GLU A 46 -1.58 11.61 -4.86
N ASN A 47 -2.69 11.46 -4.12
CA ASN A 47 -3.36 12.53 -3.39
C ASN A 47 -3.09 12.52 -1.88
N LEU A 48 -2.43 11.48 -1.38
CA LEU A 48 -2.16 11.25 0.04
C LEU A 48 -0.64 11.23 0.27
N SER A 49 -0.10 12.39 0.64
CA SER A 49 1.34 12.60 0.75
C SER A 49 2.02 11.68 1.80
N PRO A 50 3.36 11.52 1.75
CA PRO A 50 4.10 10.87 2.83
C PRO A 50 3.86 11.50 4.21
N ALA A 51 3.59 12.81 4.27
CA ALA A 51 3.23 13.48 5.53
C ALA A 51 1.87 12.99 6.08
N PHE A 52 0.90 12.74 5.20
CA PHE A 52 -0.37 12.13 5.58
C PHE A 52 -0.17 10.71 6.10
N LEU A 53 0.65 9.90 5.42
CA LEU A 53 0.97 8.55 5.90
C LEU A 53 1.59 8.59 7.30
N ARG A 54 2.54 9.49 7.54
CA ARG A 54 3.15 9.66 8.87
C ARG A 54 2.12 10.01 9.93
N ALA A 55 1.20 10.90 9.62
CA ALA A 55 0.14 11.33 10.54
C ALA A 55 -0.83 10.18 10.88
N ILE A 56 -1.28 9.40 9.89
CA ILE A 56 -2.18 8.27 10.14
C ILE A 56 -1.47 7.13 10.88
N ARG A 57 -0.18 6.90 10.60
CA ARG A 57 0.64 5.91 11.33
C ARG A 57 0.74 6.20 12.82
N ALA A 58 0.71 7.48 13.22
CA ALA A 58 0.79 7.88 14.63
C ALA A 58 -0.41 7.39 15.48
N VAL A 59 -1.54 7.10 14.85
CA VAL A 59 -2.78 6.65 15.54
C VAL A 59 -3.10 5.18 15.29
N LEU A 60 -2.50 4.55 14.29
CA LEU A 60 -2.73 3.14 13.97
C LEU A 60 -1.84 2.21 14.81
N PRO A 61 -2.31 0.98 15.10
CA PRO A 61 -1.45 -0.04 15.73
C PRO A 61 -0.18 -0.29 14.89
N ALA A 62 0.97 -0.36 15.56
CA ALA A 62 2.27 -0.45 14.88
C ALA A 62 2.42 -1.71 14.02
N TYR A 63 1.74 -2.80 14.40
CA TYR A 63 1.80 -4.09 13.71
C TYR A 63 0.95 -4.16 12.43
N ILE A 64 0.07 -3.19 12.19
CA ILE A 64 -0.77 -3.17 10.98
C ILE A 64 0.05 -2.64 9.80
N PRO A 65 0.26 -3.41 8.71
CA PRO A 65 0.91 -2.90 7.53
C PRO A 65 0.07 -1.83 6.82
N VAL A 66 0.71 -0.74 6.40
CA VAL A 66 0.08 0.28 5.54
C VAL A 66 0.84 0.35 4.22
N LEU A 67 0.11 0.15 3.13
CA LEU A 67 0.63 -0.02 1.79
C LEU A 67 0.13 1.12 0.89
N PRO A 68 0.95 2.13 0.58
CA PRO A 68 0.60 3.14 -0.42
C PRO A 68 0.41 2.51 -1.80
N VAL A 69 -0.66 2.94 -2.48
CA VAL A 69 -1.04 2.46 -3.82
C VAL A 69 -1.54 3.62 -4.66
N GLY A 70 -1.07 3.73 -5.90
CA GLY A 70 -1.38 4.81 -6.84
C GLY A 70 -0.20 5.76 -7.00
N GLY A 71 0.32 5.87 -8.23
CA GLY A 71 1.46 6.73 -8.56
C GLY A 71 2.79 6.34 -7.90
N ILE A 72 2.91 5.10 -7.42
CA ILE A 72 4.15 4.62 -6.80
C ILE A 72 5.12 4.13 -7.89
N GLY A 73 6.36 4.58 -7.79
CA GLY A 73 7.48 4.20 -8.65
C GLY A 73 8.80 4.22 -7.88
N THR A 74 9.88 3.85 -8.55
CA THR A 74 11.23 3.80 -7.95
C THR A 74 11.72 5.14 -7.41
N ASP A 75 11.20 6.23 -7.94
CA ASP A 75 11.56 7.62 -7.61
C ASP A 75 10.94 8.14 -6.30
N ASN A 76 9.86 7.51 -5.84
CA ASN A 76 9.14 7.98 -4.65
C ASN A 76 8.98 6.94 -3.52
N MET A 77 9.39 5.68 -3.71
CA MET A 77 9.31 4.65 -2.68
C MET A 77 10.02 5.06 -1.38
N ALA A 78 11.22 5.62 -1.48
CA ALA A 78 12.03 5.97 -0.31
C ALA A 78 11.35 6.94 0.64
N VAL A 79 10.66 7.97 0.12
CA VAL A 79 9.97 8.95 0.97
C VAL A 79 8.73 8.37 1.67
N TYR A 80 8.05 7.41 1.06
CA TYR A 80 6.96 6.69 1.70
C TYR A 80 7.46 5.68 2.73
N VAL A 81 8.58 4.99 2.49
CA VAL A 81 9.22 4.12 3.49
C VAL A 81 9.64 4.93 4.72
N ALA A 82 10.29 6.08 4.53
CA ALA A 82 10.65 6.99 5.62
C ALA A 82 9.43 7.55 6.37
N ALA A 83 8.25 7.55 5.75
CA ALA A 83 6.99 7.93 6.37
C ALA A 83 6.27 6.76 7.08
N GLY A 84 6.78 5.54 6.97
CA GLY A 84 6.25 4.36 7.64
C GLY A 84 5.46 3.40 6.75
N ALA A 85 5.64 3.45 5.42
CA ALA A 85 5.14 2.41 4.52
C ALA A 85 5.86 1.08 4.78
N GLN A 86 5.11 0.00 4.77
CA GLN A 86 5.62 -1.36 4.99
C GLN A 86 5.50 -2.24 3.74
N GLY A 87 5.24 -1.65 2.62
CA GLY A 87 5.12 -2.24 1.29
C GLY A 87 4.38 -1.31 0.36
N PHE A 88 4.14 -1.76 -0.86
CA PHE A 88 3.48 -0.97 -1.91
C PHE A 88 2.55 -1.81 -2.76
N GLY A 89 1.49 -1.20 -3.29
CA GLY A 89 0.75 -1.76 -4.40
C GLY A 89 1.12 -1.05 -5.69
N ILE A 90 1.59 -1.81 -6.67
CA ILE A 90 2.06 -1.28 -7.95
C ILE A 90 1.06 -1.64 -9.04
N GLY A 91 0.67 -0.66 -9.83
CA GLY A 91 -0.28 -0.83 -10.93
C GLY A 91 0.27 -0.29 -12.24
N SER A 92 -0.25 0.85 -12.70
CA SER A 92 0.06 1.43 -14.01
C SER A 92 1.52 1.83 -14.21
N SER A 93 2.26 2.08 -13.15
CA SER A 93 3.72 2.32 -13.23
C SER A 93 4.50 1.08 -13.67
N LEU A 94 3.98 -0.12 -13.43
CA LEU A 94 4.58 -1.37 -13.87
C LEU A 94 3.99 -1.85 -15.20
N TYR A 95 2.67 -1.86 -15.32
CA TYR A 95 1.99 -2.43 -16.49
C TYR A 95 0.90 -1.49 -17.02
N THR A 96 0.92 -1.34 -18.34
CA THR A 96 -0.16 -0.75 -19.14
C THR A 96 -0.46 -1.66 -20.34
N PRO A 97 -1.70 -1.67 -20.86
CA PRO A 97 -2.02 -2.46 -22.06
C PRO A 97 -1.05 -2.19 -23.20
N GLY A 98 -0.53 -3.24 -23.81
CA GLY A 98 0.44 -3.17 -24.90
C GLY A 98 1.92 -3.12 -24.48
N LYS A 99 2.23 -3.00 -23.19
CA LYS A 99 3.62 -3.05 -22.70
C LYS A 99 4.19 -4.46 -22.88
N LEU A 100 5.41 -4.55 -23.45
CA LEU A 100 6.07 -5.82 -23.68
C LEU A 100 6.44 -6.52 -22.37
N ALA A 101 6.29 -7.84 -22.32
CA ALA A 101 6.62 -8.65 -21.14
C ALA A 101 8.05 -8.42 -20.64
N ALA A 102 9.02 -8.32 -21.56
CA ALA A 102 10.42 -8.04 -21.22
C ALA A 102 10.62 -6.67 -20.55
N SER A 103 9.81 -5.65 -20.92
CA SER A 103 9.84 -4.34 -20.27
C SER A 103 9.21 -4.41 -18.89
N VAL A 104 8.08 -5.10 -18.75
CA VAL A 104 7.46 -5.33 -17.43
C VAL A 104 8.43 -6.05 -16.49
N GLY A 105 9.15 -7.06 -16.98
CA GLY A 105 10.17 -7.79 -16.22
C GLY A 105 11.30 -6.90 -15.72
N ARG A 106 11.84 -6.03 -16.58
CA ARG A 106 12.90 -5.06 -16.19
C ARG A 106 12.37 -4.08 -15.14
N ASP A 107 11.25 -3.43 -15.42
CA ASP A 107 10.70 -2.42 -14.52
C ASP A 107 10.30 -3.04 -13.15
N GLY A 108 9.84 -4.29 -13.16
CA GLY A 108 9.58 -5.04 -11.92
C GLY A 108 10.86 -5.31 -11.14
N SER A 109 11.95 -5.68 -11.80
CA SER A 109 13.25 -5.86 -11.16
C SER A 109 13.79 -4.56 -10.57
N ASP A 110 13.65 -3.45 -11.30
CA ASP A 110 14.07 -2.13 -10.82
C ASP A 110 13.26 -1.69 -9.57
N MET A 111 11.96 -1.98 -9.53
CA MET A 111 11.12 -1.72 -8.36
C MET A 111 11.50 -2.57 -7.16
N ILE A 112 11.85 -3.85 -7.36
CA ILE A 112 12.34 -4.72 -6.28
C ILE A 112 13.66 -4.19 -5.74
N ALA A 113 14.61 -3.84 -6.60
CA ALA A 113 15.89 -3.27 -6.18
C ALA A 113 15.70 -1.97 -5.37
N ALA A 114 14.84 -1.06 -5.84
CA ALA A 114 14.53 0.17 -5.12
C ALA A 114 13.90 -0.10 -3.73
N TRP A 115 13.05 -1.10 -3.62
CA TRP A 115 12.49 -1.54 -2.33
C TRP A 115 13.56 -2.08 -1.39
N GLU A 116 14.46 -2.95 -1.87
CA GLU A 116 15.56 -3.53 -1.10
C GLU A 116 16.53 -2.46 -0.59
N ASP A 117 16.86 -1.47 -1.43
CA ASP A 117 17.68 -0.31 -1.05
C ASP A 117 17.04 0.48 0.09
N CYS A 118 15.72 0.71 0.03
CA CYS A 118 14.99 1.39 1.10
C CYS A 118 15.07 0.62 2.44
N GLN A 119 14.98 -0.72 2.39
CA GLN A 119 15.07 -1.57 3.59
C GLN A 119 16.47 -1.55 4.21
N SER A 120 17.50 -1.51 3.39
CA SER A 120 18.90 -1.49 3.84
C SER A 120 19.28 -0.17 4.50
N SER A 121 18.69 0.94 4.06
CA SER A 121 18.95 2.29 4.58
C SER A 121 18.23 2.60 5.90
N SER A 122 17.29 1.73 6.30
CA SER A 122 16.46 1.91 7.52
C SER A 122 17.02 1.18 8.77
N LYS A 123 18.15 0.51 8.61
CA LYS A 123 18.89 -0.17 9.69
C LYS A 123 20.02 0.73 10.20
#